data_b985e00ee64cdc5d324a81f80bbbc772
#
_entry.id   b985e00ee64cdc5d324a81f80bbbc772
#
_cell.length_a   1.000
_cell.length_b   1.000
_cell.length_c   1.000
_cell.angle_alpha   90.00
_cell.angle_beta   90.00
_cell.angle_gamma   90.00
#
_symmetry.space_group_name_H-M   'P 1'
#
loop_
_entity.id
_entity.type
_entity.pdbx_description
1 polymer ?
#
loop_
_entity_poly.entity_id
_entity_poly.type
_entity_poly.pdbx_seq_one_letter_code
_entity_poly.pdbx_strand_id
1 'polypeptide(L)'
;MLNRLFIATALCLSFTAAAQVQNARVHVYGPITKVEGRTVTAMNRDGQTVTFDIAAQGRIVSDQPLDVKTIKTGDSIAFSEIMGKPAQVDTQPFPHGAGARGKQPLRNNPAGTRYLGVVTAATPTANGIKVTVNLQKNAGKIETELTNDIAVRFTHETESLADVKPGLIILANPNRNAEGKLTSGFNQIEKNRHKPIDLDD
;
A
#
# COMPACT_ATOMS: atom_id res chain seq x y z
N MET A 1 65.50 17.87 46.94
CA MET A 1 64.02 18.07 46.90
C MET A 1 63.59 17.97 45.47
N LEU A 2 62.96 16.85 45.11
CA LEU A 2 62.63 16.51 43.71
C LEU A 2 61.14 16.79 43.48
N ASN A 3 60.79 17.84 42.71
CA ASN A 3 59.42 18.13 42.30
C ASN A 3 59.04 17.24 41.11
N ARG A 4 58.13 16.31 41.33
CA ARG A 4 57.53 15.48 40.24
C ARG A 4 56.30 16.18 39.69
N LEU A 5 56.40 16.65 38.44
CA LEU A 5 55.35 17.24 37.68
C LEU A 5 54.54 16.08 37.08
N PHE A 6 53.28 15.90 37.53
CA PHE A 6 52.32 14.96 36.90
C PHE A 6 51.61 15.69 35.76
N ILE A 7 51.89 15.27 34.53
CA ILE A 7 51.12 15.68 33.35
C ILE A 7 49.95 14.71 33.21
N ALA A 8 48.75 15.16 33.51
CA ALA A 8 47.51 14.42 33.24
C ALA A 8 47.10 14.65 31.79
N THR A 9 47.28 13.63 30.93
CA THR A 9 46.80 13.64 29.55
C THR A 9 45.33 13.26 29.56
N ALA A 10 44.44 14.24 29.39
CA ALA A 10 43.01 13.99 29.19
C ALA A 10 42.75 13.46 27.78
N LEU A 11 42.44 12.19 27.67
CA LEU A 11 42.01 11.54 26.43
C LEU A 11 40.54 11.89 26.17
N CYS A 12 40.27 12.90 25.33
CA CYS A 12 38.93 13.20 24.85
C CYS A 12 38.48 12.11 23.86
N LEU A 13 37.75 11.13 24.34
CA LEU A 13 37.02 10.19 23.50
C LEU A 13 35.82 10.92 22.87
N SER A 14 36.01 11.38 21.64
CA SER A 14 34.92 11.89 20.80
C SER A 14 34.02 10.71 20.38
N PHE A 15 32.97 10.49 21.12
CA PHE A 15 31.86 9.59 20.62
C PHE A 15 31.16 10.31 19.48
N THR A 16 31.51 9.98 18.25
CA THR A 16 30.65 10.25 17.10
C THR A 16 29.43 9.35 17.22
N ALA A 17 28.37 9.90 17.80
CA ALA A 17 27.04 9.26 17.69
C ALA A 17 26.67 9.23 16.21
N ALA A 18 26.90 8.11 15.55
CA ALA A 18 26.29 7.83 14.26
C ALA A 18 24.78 7.83 14.52
N ALA A 19 24.13 8.93 14.14
CA ALA A 19 22.67 9.00 14.16
C ALA A 19 22.19 7.86 13.27
N GLN A 20 21.62 6.82 13.86
CA GLN A 20 20.86 5.81 13.14
C GLN A 20 19.74 6.58 12.46
N VAL A 21 19.87 6.75 11.14
CA VAL A 21 18.78 7.22 10.30
C VAL A 21 17.71 6.14 10.40
N GLN A 22 16.78 6.33 11.34
CA GLN A 22 15.59 5.50 11.41
C GLN A 22 14.93 5.61 10.03
N ASN A 23 14.82 4.47 9.36
CA ASN A 23 14.03 4.31 8.14
C ASN A 23 12.54 4.50 8.47
N ALA A 24 12.17 5.71 8.90
CA ALA A 24 10.79 6.08 9.08
C ALA A 24 10.14 6.04 7.69
N ARG A 25 9.23 5.10 7.51
CA ARG A 25 8.38 5.05 6.31
C ARG A 25 7.59 6.34 6.27
N VAL A 26 7.76 7.10 5.20
CA VAL A 26 6.97 8.29 4.95
C VAL A 26 5.69 7.83 4.27
N HIS A 27 4.54 8.15 4.84
CA HIS A 27 3.25 7.87 4.23
C HIS A 27 2.75 9.16 3.56
N VAL A 28 2.50 9.10 2.28
CA VAL A 28 1.97 10.22 1.49
C VAL A 28 0.58 9.86 1.01
N TYR A 29 -0.41 10.65 1.41
CA TYR A 29 -1.76 10.58 0.89
C TYR A 29 -2.30 11.99 0.75
N GLY A 30 -2.43 12.46 -0.49
CA GLY A 30 -2.95 13.79 -0.77
C GLY A 30 -2.69 14.28 -2.19
N PRO A 31 -3.06 15.53 -2.47
CA PRO A 31 -2.98 16.07 -3.82
C PRO A 31 -1.53 16.24 -4.29
N ILE A 32 -1.29 15.83 -5.53
CA ILE A 32 -0.07 16.12 -6.25
C ILE A 32 -0.05 17.61 -6.58
N THR A 33 0.99 18.30 -6.16
CA THR A 33 1.17 19.74 -6.45
C THR A 33 2.12 19.98 -7.61
N LYS A 34 3.09 19.07 -7.85
CA LYS A 34 4.07 19.18 -8.92
C LYS A 34 4.56 17.82 -9.39
N VAL A 35 4.87 17.71 -10.68
CA VAL A 35 5.52 16.54 -11.29
C VAL A 35 6.63 17.04 -12.22
N GLU A 36 7.86 16.54 -12.02
CA GLU A 36 9.03 16.82 -12.86
C GLU A 36 9.73 15.50 -13.17
N GLY A 37 9.51 14.99 -14.38
CA GLY A 37 9.98 13.65 -14.74
C GLY A 37 9.41 12.60 -13.79
N ARG A 38 10.28 11.94 -13.03
CA ARG A 38 9.88 10.94 -12.03
C ARG A 38 9.70 11.51 -10.62
N THR A 39 10.02 12.77 -10.41
CA THR A 39 9.91 13.45 -9.13
C THR A 39 8.50 13.99 -8.94
N VAL A 40 7.85 13.58 -7.85
CA VAL A 40 6.50 13.98 -7.47
C VAL A 40 6.57 14.77 -6.18
N THR A 41 5.89 15.89 -6.15
CA THR A 41 5.63 16.67 -4.93
C THR A 41 4.15 16.59 -4.62
N ALA A 42 3.82 16.13 -3.42
CA ALA A 42 2.44 15.99 -2.96
C ALA A 42 2.30 16.52 -1.54
N MET A 43 1.11 16.95 -1.19
CA MET A 43 0.76 17.35 0.18
C MET A 43 0.21 16.13 0.92
N ASN A 44 0.70 15.84 2.12
CA ASN A 44 0.13 14.79 2.96
C ASN A 44 -1.11 15.27 3.73
N ARG A 45 -1.75 14.37 4.48
CA ARG A 45 -2.94 14.70 5.29
C ARG A 45 -2.69 15.79 6.33
N ASP A 46 -1.45 15.92 6.81
CA ASP A 46 -1.05 16.92 7.82
C ASP A 46 -0.72 18.27 7.18
N GLY A 47 -0.96 18.45 5.88
CA GLY A 47 -0.65 19.67 5.13
C GLY A 47 0.84 19.86 4.82
N GLN A 48 1.68 18.87 5.12
CA GLN A 48 3.11 18.93 4.82
C GLN A 48 3.38 18.54 3.38
N THR A 49 4.30 19.26 2.74
CA THR A 49 4.76 18.95 1.39
C THR A 49 5.84 17.87 1.45
N VAL A 50 5.65 16.80 0.70
CA VAL A 50 6.60 15.70 0.55
C VAL A 50 7.01 15.58 -0.89
N THR A 51 8.32 15.57 -1.16
CA THR A 51 8.89 15.33 -2.49
C THR A 51 9.59 13.99 -2.52
N PHE A 52 9.28 13.16 -3.51
CA PHE A 52 9.85 11.83 -3.66
C PHE A 52 9.93 11.45 -5.14
N ASP A 53 10.77 10.47 -5.46
CA ASP A 53 10.85 9.91 -6.79
C ASP A 53 10.01 8.64 -6.90
N ILE A 54 9.34 8.47 -8.01
CA ILE A 54 8.82 7.16 -8.44
C ILE A 54 10.01 6.34 -8.95
N ALA A 55 10.28 5.20 -8.34
CA ALA A 55 11.39 4.32 -8.71
C ALA A 55 11.34 3.93 -10.21
N ALA A 56 12.47 3.65 -10.83
CA ALA A 56 12.52 3.27 -12.25
C ALA A 56 11.63 2.06 -12.57
N GLN A 57 11.61 1.08 -11.68
CA GLN A 57 10.73 -0.10 -11.72
C GLN A 57 9.49 0.05 -10.82
N GLY A 58 9.17 1.29 -10.42
CA GLY A 58 8.02 1.59 -9.57
C GLY A 58 6.72 1.35 -10.34
N ARG A 59 5.76 0.74 -9.65
CA ARG A 59 4.42 0.52 -10.19
C ARG A 59 3.56 1.74 -9.90
N ILE A 60 2.74 2.10 -10.87
CA ILE A 60 1.72 3.12 -10.76
C ILE A 60 0.40 2.43 -11.09
N VAL A 61 -0.58 2.60 -10.23
CA VAL A 61 -1.93 2.05 -10.43
C VAL A 61 -2.97 3.13 -10.17
N SER A 62 -4.14 2.95 -10.75
CA SER A 62 -5.34 3.74 -10.41
C SER A 62 -6.46 2.82 -9.99
N ASP A 63 -7.36 3.32 -9.13
CA ASP A 63 -8.57 2.63 -8.75
C ASP A 63 -9.66 2.85 -9.79
N GLN A 64 -10.32 1.76 -10.16
CA GLN A 64 -11.50 1.76 -11.01
C GLN A 64 -12.64 1.03 -10.31
N PRO A 65 -13.89 1.44 -10.51
CA PRO A 65 -15.05 0.68 -10.05
C PRO A 65 -15.00 -0.75 -10.60
N LEU A 66 -15.25 -1.73 -9.74
CA LEU A 66 -15.30 -3.14 -10.11
C LEU A 66 -16.74 -3.61 -10.23
N ASP A 67 -17.11 -4.18 -11.37
CA ASP A 67 -18.26 -5.10 -11.46
C ASP A 67 -17.80 -6.48 -11.01
N VAL A 68 -18.34 -6.99 -9.91
CA VAL A 68 -17.93 -8.29 -9.35
C VAL A 68 -18.15 -9.44 -10.35
N LYS A 69 -19.06 -9.30 -11.31
CA LYS A 69 -19.31 -10.30 -12.36
C LYS A 69 -18.17 -10.41 -13.38
N THR A 70 -17.27 -9.44 -13.42
CA THR A 70 -16.09 -9.48 -14.31
C THR A 70 -14.93 -10.28 -13.73
N ILE A 71 -15.01 -10.67 -12.45
CA ILE A 71 -13.98 -11.48 -11.78
C ILE A 71 -13.91 -12.85 -12.46
N LYS A 72 -12.71 -13.30 -12.78
CA LYS A 72 -12.47 -14.56 -13.49
C LYS A 72 -11.35 -15.38 -12.86
N THR A 73 -11.29 -16.63 -13.25
CA THR A 73 -10.18 -17.53 -12.89
C THR A 73 -8.83 -16.91 -13.29
N GLY A 74 -7.87 -16.94 -12.37
CA GLY A 74 -6.55 -16.34 -12.52
C GLY A 74 -6.42 -14.92 -11.90
N ASP A 75 -7.52 -14.25 -11.62
CA ASP A 75 -7.46 -12.93 -11.00
C ASP A 75 -6.86 -13.01 -9.58
N SER A 76 -6.01 -12.05 -9.26
CA SER A 76 -5.55 -11.83 -7.90
C SER A 76 -6.56 -10.96 -7.17
N ILE A 77 -7.09 -11.47 -6.07
CA ILE A 77 -8.20 -10.85 -5.35
C ILE A 77 -7.87 -10.69 -3.86
N ALA A 78 -8.28 -9.57 -3.30
CA ALA A 78 -8.43 -9.39 -1.86
C ALA A 78 -9.90 -9.13 -1.55
N PHE A 79 -10.41 -9.72 -0.49
CA PHE A 79 -11.73 -9.37 0.01
C PHE A 79 -11.76 -9.43 1.55
N SER A 80 -12.67 -8.69 2.13
CA SER A 80 -12.88 -8.66 3.58
C SER A 80 -14.25 -9.21 3.90
N GLU A 81 -14.31 -10.03 4.93
CA GLU A 81 -15.56 -10.49 5.54
C GLU A 81 -15.73 -9.85 6.92
N ILE A 82 -16.94 -9.38 7.19
CA ILE A 82 -17.36 -8.92 8.52
C ILE A 82 -18.59 -9.75 8.91
N MET A 83 -18.53 -10.43 10.04
CA MET A 83 -19.60 -11.31 10.53
C MET A 83 -20.05 -12.35 9.48
N GLY A 84 -19.09 -12.91 8.73
CA GLY A 84 -19.35 -13.94 7.71
C GLY A 84 -19.94 -13.42 6.39
N LYS A 85 -19.98 -12.09 6.19
CA LYS A 85 -20.46 -11.49 4.93
C LYS A 85 -19.35 -10.69 4.26
N PRO A 86 -19.12 -10.87 2.93
CA PRO A 86 -18.20 -10.03 2.18
C PRO A 86 -18.62 -8.57 2.25
N ALA A 87 -17.69 -7.70 2.65
CA ALA A 87 -17.95 -6.27 2.83
C ALA A 87 -17.14 -5.38 1.87
N GLN A 88 -16.01 -5.89 1.41
CA GLN A 88 -15.11 -5.20 0.49
C GLN A 88 -14.44 -6.21 -0.43
N VAL A 89 -14.27 -5.88 -1.68
CA VAL A 89 -13.49 -6.66 -2.65
C VAL A 89 -12.65 -5.75 -3.52
N ASP A 90 -11.41 -6.16 -3.75
CA ASP A 90 -10.53 -5.56 -4.74
C ASP A 90 -9.87 -6.63 -5.63
N THR A 91 -9.59 -6.28 -6.87
CA THR A 91 -8.74 -7.09 -7.76
C THR A 91 -7.49 -6.30 -8.12
N GLN A 92 -6.42 -7.01 -8.41
CA GLN A 92 -5.15 -6.40 -8.77
C GLN A 92 -4.59 -7.05 -10.03
N PRO A 93 -3.97 -6.30 -10.95
CA PRO A 93 -3.37 -6.85 -12.18
C PRO A 93 -2.11 -7.68 -11.90
N PHE A 94 -1.68 -7.79 -10.65
CA PHE A 94 -0.50 -8.52 -10.22
C PHE A 94 -0.74 -9.16 -8.85
N PRO A 95 -0.06 -10.26 -8.53
CA PRO A 95 -0.20 -10.92 -7.23
C PRO A 95 0.12 -9.96 -6.07
N HIS A 96 -0.61 -10.09 -4.99
CA HIS A 96 -0.28 -9.39 -3.75
C HIS A 96 1.16 -9.70 -3.33
N GLY A 97 1.86 -8.71 -2.77
CA GLY A 97 3.29 -8.82 -2.43
C GLY A 97 3.62 -10.06 -1.60
N ALA A 98 4.84 -10.58 -1.77
CA ALA A 98 5.33 -11.82 -1.15
C ALA A 98 5.22 -11.88 0.39
N GLY A 99 5.07 -10.72 1.06
CA GLY A 99 4.85 -10.59 2.50
C GLY A 99 3.39 -10.78 2.95
N ALA A 100 2.43 -10.66 2.03
CA ALA A 100 1.01 -10.70 2.39
C ALA A 100 0.59 -12.08 2.90
N ARG A 101 -0.20 -12.12 3.97
CA ARG A 101 -0.80 -13.36 4.49
C ARG A 101 -2.10 -13.62 3.77
N GLY A 102 -2.36 -14.89 3.41
CA GLY A 102 -3.60 -15.29 2.73
C GLY A 102 -4.86 -15.08 3.57
N LYS A 103 -4.71 -15.09 4.91
CA LYS A 103 -5.78 -14.81 5.87
C LYS A 103 -5.22 -14.02 7.03
N GLN A 104 -5.89 -12.93 7.40
CA GLN A 104 -5.49 -12.08 8.53
C GLN A 104 -6.70 -11.35 9.12
N PRO A 105 -6.74 -11.09 10.44
CA PRO A 105 -7.77 -10.25 11.02
C PRO A 105 -7.69 -8.82 10.44
N LEU A 106 -8.83 -8.15 10.34
CA LEU A 106 -8.87 -6.73 10.02
C LEU A 106 -8.26 -5.93 11.19
N ARG A 107 -7.42 -4.96 10.85
CA ARG A 107 -6.68 -4.18 11.84
C ARG A 107 -7.62 -3.40 12.78
N ASN A 108 -8.66 -2.81 12.21
CA ASN A 108 -9.59 -1.91 12.91
C ASN A 108 -10.95 -2.57 13.22
N ASN A 109 -11.12 -3.85 12.87
CA ASN A 109 -12.35 -4.59 13.16
C ASN A 109 -12.03 -6.04 13.53
N PRO A 110 -11.94 -6.39 14.83
CA PRO A 110 -11.57 -7.74 15.28
C PRO A 110 -12.58 -8.82 14.87
N ALA A 111 -13.83 -8.45 14.54
CA ALA A 111 -14.84 -9.37 14.02
C ALA A 111 -14.69 -9.62 12.51
N GLY A 112 -13.76 -8.92 11.85
CA GLY A 112 -13.53 -9.03 10.43
C GLY A 112 -12.26 -9.81 10.08
N THR A 113 -12.28 -10.43 8.89
CA THR A 113 -11.14 -11.15 8.33
C THR A 113 -10.91 -10.68 6.91
N ARG A 114 -9.65 -10.42 6.57
CA ARG A 114 -9.21 -10.16 5.20
C ARG A 114 -8.60 -11.42 4.59
N TYR A 115 -9.00 -11.72 3.38
CA TYR A 115 -8.51 -12.84 2.58
C TYR A 115 -7.78 -12.31 1.34
N LEU A 116 -6.67 -12.96 0.98
CA LEU A 116 -5.88 -12.63 -0.20
C LEU A 116 -5.52 -13.93 -0.93
N GLY A 117 -5.73 -13.95 -2.23
CA GLY A 117 -5.43 -15.15 -3.01
C GLY A 117 -5.66 -14.98 -4.49
N VAL A 118 -5.66 -16.12 -5.18
CA VAL A 118 -5.93 -16.21 -6.61
C VAL A 118 -7.23 -16.98 -6.82
N VAL A 119 -8.10 -16.46 -7.67
CA VAL A 119 -9.35 -17.12 -8.05
C VAL A 119 -9.04 -18.37 -8.86
N THR A 120 -9.50 -19.52 -8.39
CA THR A 120 -9.32 -20.81 -9.06
C THR A 120 -10.61 -21.31 -9.76
N ALA A 121 -11.77 -20.78 -9.34
CA ALA A 121 -13.04 -20.97 -10.02
C ALA A 121 -13.91 -19.74 -9.82
N ALA A 122 -14.70 -19.39 -10.85
CA ALA A 122 -15.62 -18.27 -10.85
C ALA A 122 -16.89 -18.69 -11.60
N THR A 123 -18.05 -18.59 -10.94
CA THR A 123 -19.34 -18.95 -11.52
C THR A 123 -20.34 -17.82 -11.30
N PRO A 124 -20.83 -17.18 -12.36
CA PRO A 124 -21.86 -16.15 -12.25
C PRO A 124 -23.12 -16.66 -11.52
N THR A 125 -23.70 -15.80 -10.69
CA THR A 125 -24.99 -16.02 -10.02
C THR A 125 -25.97 -14.90 -10.40
N ALA A 126 -27.21 -15.01 -9.98
CA ALA A 126 -28.19 -13.96 -10.22
C ALA A 126 -27.74 -12.61 -9.61
N ASN A 127 -27.14 -12.65 -8.42
CA ASN A 127 -26.82 -11.45 -7.62
C ASN A 127 -25.34 -11.04 -7.65
N GLY A 128 -24.47 -11.80 -8.34
CA GLY A 128 -23.03 -11.53 -8.33
C GLY A 128 -22.23 -12.68 -8.94
N ILE A 129 -21.21 -13.15 -8.20
CA ILE A 129 -20.35 -14.25 -8.63
C ILE A 129 -19.94 -15.11 -7.43
N LYS A 130 -20.05 -16.43 -7.57
CA LYS A 130 -19.46 -17.39 -6.63
C LYS A 130 -18.03 -17.65 -7.04
N VAL A 131 -17.07 -17.46 -6.12
CA VAL A 131 -15.63 -17.64 -6.36
C VAL A 131 -15.04 -18.67 -5.40
N THR A 132 -14.09 -19.45 -5.92
CA THR A 132 -13.16 -20.24 -5.11
C THR A 132 -11.80 -19.56 -5.18
N VAL A 133 -11.25 -19.22 -4.04
CA VAL A 133 -9.97 -18.49 -3.92
C VAL A 133 -8.94 -19.38 -3.23
N ASN A 134 -7.82 -19.62 -3.90
CA ASN A 134 -6.65 -20.25 -3.30
C ASN A 134 -5.85 -19.20 -2.56
N LEU A 135 -5.84 -19.30 -1.23
CA LEU A 135 -5.25 -18.29 -0.37
C LEU A 135 -3.71 -18.34 -0.39
N GLN A 136 -3.08 -17.19 -0.32
CA GLN A 136 -1.62 -17.06 -0.29
C GLN A 136 -1.02 -17.77 0.94
N LYS A 137 0.24 -18.16 0.83
CA LYS A 137 1.01 -18.83 1.90
C LYS A 137 0.35 -20.11 2.42
N ASN A 138 -0.26 -20.88 1.51
CA ASN A 138 -0.89 -22.15 1.85
C ASN A 138 -1.95 -22.03 2.97
N ALA A 139 -2.60 -20.88 3.08
CA ALA A 139 -3.69 -20.66 4.05
C ALA A 139 -4.99 -21.41 3.69
N GLY A 140 -4.94 -22.28 2.66
CA GLY A 140 -6.04 -23.10 2.21
C GLY A 140 -6.84 -22.47 1.07
N LYS A 141 -8.07 -22.94 0.91
CA LYS A 141 -9.05 -22.42 -0.06
C LYS A 141 -10.26 -21.88 0.67
N ILE A 142 -10.91 -20.90 0.09
CA ILE A 142 -12.18 -20.37 0.57
C ILE A 142 -13.15 -20.27 -0.62
N GLU A 143 -14.40 -20.60 -0.38
CA GLU A 143 -15.50 -20.33 -1.30
C GLU A 143 -16.38 -19.24 -0.71
N THR A 144 -16.74 -18.28 -1.52
CA THR A 144 -17.63 -17.19 -1.12
C THR A 144 -18.42 -16.67 -2.31
N GLU A 145 -19.53 -16.03 -2.06
CA GLU A 145 -20.29 -15.29 -3.06
C GLU A 145 -20.04 -13.79 -2.88
N LEU A 146 -19.54 -13.16 -3.93
CA LEU A 146 -19.35 -11.73 -4.02
C LEU A 146 -20.55 -11.14 -4.75
N THR A 147 -21.40 -10.45 -4.01
CA THR A 147 -22.65 -9.90 -4.52
C THR A 147 -22.49 -8.45 -4.99
N ASN A 148 -23.42 -7.98 -5.85
CA ASN A 148 -23.36 -6.63 -6.41
C ASN A 148 -23.62 -5.52 -5.38
N ASP A 149 -24.11 -5.86 -4.19
CA ASP A 149 -24.38 -4.95 -3.08
C ASP A 149 -23.20 -4.79 -2.10
N ILE A 150 -22.04 -5.43 -2.38
CA ILE A 150 -20.82 -5.18 -1.60
C ILE A 150 -20.52 -3.68 -1.64
N ALA A 151 -20.37 -3.08 -0.46
CA ALA A 151 -20.28 -1.64 -0.29
C ALA A 151 -19.07 -1.01 -0.99
N VAL A 152 -17.94 -1.73 -1.05
CA VAL A 152 -16.69 -1.25 -1.65
C VAL A 152 -16.18 -2.27 -2.66
N ARG A 153 -16.13 -1.85 -3.91
CA ARG A 153 -15.68 -2.69 -5.03
C ARG A 153 -14.79 -1.87 -5.94
N PHE A 154 -13.54 -2.29 -6.08
CA PHE A 154 -12.64 -1.64 -7.03
C PHE A 154 -11.64 -2.63 -7.63
N THR A 155 -11.10 -2.25 -8.77
CA THR A 155 -9.96 -2.90 -9.40
C THR A 155 -8.85 -1.90 -9.59
N HIS A 156 -7.61 -2.38 -9.63
CA HIS A 156 -6.46 -1.54 -9.93
C HIS A 156 -6.07 -1.71 -11.39
N GLU A 157 -5.96 -0.61 -12.10
CA GLU A 157 -5.37 -0.57 -13.45
C GLU A 157 -3.92 -0.11 -13.38
N THR A 158 -3.09 -0.71 -14.23
CA THR A 158 -1.69 -0.28 -14.38
C THR A 158 -1.66 1.03 -15.17
N GLU A 159 -0.96 2.01 -14.61
CA GLU A 159 -0.82 3.34 -15.19
C GLU A 159 0.62 3.62 -15.59
N SER A 160 0.80 4.57 -16.47
CA SER A 160 2.09 5.10 -16.87
C SER A 160 2.50 6.31 -16.02
N LEU A 161 3.77 6.70 -16.12
CA LEU A 161 4.24 7.93 -15.48
C LEU A 161 3.54 9.18 -16.04
N ALA A 162 3.13 9.16 -17.31
CA ALA A 162 2.41 10.26 -17.96
C ALA A 162 1.00 10.50 -17.37
N ASP A 163 0.45 9.50 -16.67
CA ASP A 163 -0.85 9.59 -16.00
C ASP A 163 -0.76 10.27 -14.62
N VAL A 164 0.45 10.40 -14.07
CA VAL A 164 0.70 11.12 -12.81
C VAL A 164 0.71 12.61 -13.07
N LYS A 165 -0.33 13.33 -12.63
CA LYS A 165 -0.53 14.76 -12.93
C LYS A 165 -0.85 15.57 -11.69
N PRO A 166 -0.47 16.87 -11.66
CA PRO A 166 -0.92 17.78 -10.62
C PRO A 166 -2.46 17.78 -10.50
N GLY A 167 -2.97 17.87 -9.28
CA GLY A 167 -4.40 17.84 -8.96
C GLY A 167 -4.98 16.46 -8.70
N LEU A 168 -4.32 15.36 -9.11
CA LEU A 168 -4.69 14.01 -8.68
C LEU A 168 -4.26 13.76 -7.23
N ILE A 169 -4.98 12.88 -6.55
CA ILE A 169 -4.55 12.38 -5.24
C ILE A 169 -3.60 11.20 -5.46
N ILE A 170 -2.52 11.15 -4.70
CA ILE A 170 -1.58 10.05 -4.70
C ILE A 170 -1.47 9.42 -3.33
N LEU A 171 -1.48 8.08 -3.30
CA LEU A 171 -1.10 7.26 -2.16
C LEU A 171 0.26 6.63 -2.46
N ALA A 172 1.26 6.91 -1.65
CA ALA A 172 2.60 6.36 -1.79
C ALA A 172 3.25 6.14 -0.42
N ASN A 173 4.18 5.18 -0.35
CA ASN A 173 4.97 4.89 0.83
C ASN A 173 6.46 4.96 0.48
N PRO A 174 7.00 6.16 0.22
CA PRO A 174 8.40 6.30 -0.12
C PRO A 174 9.29 5.94 1.06
N ASN A 175 10.41 5.29 0.75
CA ASN A 175 11.47 4.96 1.69
C ASN A 175 12.70 5.78 1.33
N ARG A 176 13.55 6.09 2.33
CA ARG A 176 14.85 6.70 2.06
C ARG A 176 15.79 5.65 1.45
N ASN A 177 16.40 6.01 0.35
CA ASN A 177 17.47 5.22 -0.24
C ASN A 177 18.82 5.48 0.48
N ALA A 178 19.89 4.84 0.03
CA ALA A 178 21.22 4.99 0.64
C ALA A 178 21.75 6.44 0.62
N GLU A 179 21.34 7.22 -0.39
CA GLU A 179 21.69 8.65 -0.52
C GLU A 179 20.75 9.57 0.27
N GLY A 180 19.82 9.01 1.07
CA GLY A 180 18.86 9.79 1.87
C GLY A 180 17.66 10.33 1.09
N LYS A 181 17.55 10.04 -0.23
CA LYS A 181 16.46 10.48 -1.09
C LYS A 181 15.24 9.58 -0.91
N LEU A 182 14.05 10.18 -0.89
CA LEU A 182 12.79 9.44 -0.82
C LEU A 182 12.45 8.83 -2.19
N THR A 183 12.17 7.52 -2.22
CA THR A 183 11.83 6.80 -3.45
C THR A 183 10.68 5.82 -3.19
N SER A 184 9.66 5.83 -4.04
CA SER A 184 8.50 4.96 -3.94
C SER A 184 8.47 3.91 -5.05
N GLY A 185 8.34 2.63 -4.65
CA GLY A 185 8.19 1.50 -5.58
C GLY A 185 6.74 1.17 -5.93
N PHE A 186 5.78 1.68 -5.16
CA PHE A 186 4.34 1.50 -5.41
C PHE A 186 3.63 2.83 -5.19
N ASN A 187 2.83 3.21 -6.18
CA ASN A 187 2.11 4.48 -6.19
C ASN A 187 0.70 4.23 -6.72
N GLN A 188 -0.29 4.71 -6.00
CA GLN A 188 -1.68 4.64 -6.40
C GLN A 188 -2.18 6.06 -6.63
N ILE A 189 -2.80 6.31 -7.77
CA ILE A 189 -3.42 7.59 -8.11
C ILE A 189 -4.93 7.44 -8.16
N GLU A 190 -5.64 8.42 -7.63
CA GLU A 190 -7.10 8.48 -7.70
C GLU A 190 -7.49 9.31 -8.93
N LYS A 191 -7.97 8.65 -9.99
CA LYS A 191 -8.50 9.31 -11.21
C LYS A 191 -9.96 9.71 -11.04
N ASN A 192 -10.72 8.94 -10.29
CA ASN A 192 -12.12 9.22 -9.98
C ASN A 192 -12.21 9.53 -8.48
N ARG A 193 -12.72 10.72 -8.13
CA ARG A 193 -12.99 11.09 -6.73
C ARG A 193 -14.13 10.23 -6.17
N HIS A 194 -13.89 8.96 -5.95
CA HIS A 194 -14.66 8.24 -4.96
C HIS A 194 -14.08 8.65 -3.61
N LYS A 195 -14.93 9.27 -2.79
CA LYS A 195 -14.55 9.63 -1.42
C LYS A 195 -13.87 8.40 -0.80
N PRO A 196 -12.60 8.47 -0.35
CA PRO A 196 -11.99 7.34 0.30
C PRO A 196 -12.91 6.94 1.44
N ILE A 197 -13.24 5.65 1.52
CA ILE A 197 -13.91 5.15 2.71
C ILE A 197 -12.86 5.25 3.79
N ASP A 198 -13.09 6.12 4.74
CA ASP A 198 -12.28 6.26 5.93
C ASP A 198 -12.43 4.95 6.71
N LEU A 199 -11.47 4.05 6.54
CA LEU A 199 -11.44 2.78 7.27
C LEU A 199 -11.05 3.00 8.74
N ASP A 200 -10.93 4.25 9.16
CA ASP A 200 -10.58 4.69 10.52
C ASP A 200 -11.81 5.17 11.33
N ASP A 201 -13.05 5.12 10.76
CA ASP A 201 -14.29 5.35 11.49
C ASP A 201 -14.87 4.05 12.10
#